data_cc19b98e33a1ca1053b76fefbb2929d0
#
_entry.id   cc19b98e33a1ca1053b76fefbb2929d0
#
_cell.length_a   1.000
_cell.length_b   1.000
_cell.length_c   1.000
_cell.angle_alpha   90.00
_cell.angle_beta   90.00
_cell.angle_gamma   90.00
#
_symmetry.space_group_name_H-M   'P 1'
#
loop_
_entity.id
_entity.type
_entity.pdbx_description
1 polymer ?
#
loop_
_entity_poly.entity_id
_entity_poly.type
_entity_poly.pdbx_seq_one_letter_code
_entity_poly.pdbx_strand_id
1 'polypeptide(L)'
;MAINIFERKQATDSDISEVSDVSDKKTAEIAGVDINHGRASRLGWLVLAIGFGGFLLWAALAPLDQGVPAGGQVVVTGNRKTVQNLGPGMVQAILVKDGDEVKGGDVLVRLDPTQARSQFEVARSQWFVVKAAEARLLADAQGSPEIVFPEELLKEKDDPRAASAMAVQTQLLRSRQAALAAELGAMKNMLAGLQSSAKGLEATRRAKEEQTKLLLEELKGLRELAADGYLPRNRLSEQERLLAQLSGAISEDLGNLGRTQQSIGEVRMRMVARQQEYEKEVENGLAEVQKEASV
;
A
#
# COMPACT_ATOMS: atom_id res chain seq x y z
N MET A 1 -24.28 -24.12 -11.08
CA MET A 1 -25.69 -24.48 -11.31
C MET A 1 -26.06 -23.85 -12.63
N ALA A 2 -25.78 -24.47 -13.64
CA ALA A 2 -26.31 -25.33 -14.66
C ALA A 2 -27.81 -25.12 -14.90
N ILE A 3 -28.14 -24.94 -16.16
CA ILE A 3 -29.33 -25.35 -16.91
C ILE A 3 -29.52 -24.30 -18.01
N ASN A 4 -29.14 -24.44 -19.28
CA ASN A 4 -29.48 -25.43 -20.30
C ASN A 4 -30.95 -25.43 -20.63
N ILE A 5 -31.23 -25.32 -21.89
CA ILE A 5 -32.26 -26.05 -22.70
C ILE A 5 -32.60 -25.12 -23.86
N PHE A 6 -32.11 -25.27 -25.06
CA PHE A 6 -32.28 -26.36 -26.04
C PHE A 6 -33.69 -26.43 -26.61
N GLU A 7 -33.70 -26.39 -27.95
CA GLU A 7 -34.54 -27.14 -28.89
C GLU A 7 -35.86 -26.47 -29.27
N ARG A 8 -36.25 -26.43 -30.44
CA ARG A 8 -36.41 -27.36 -31.60
C ARG A 8 -37.40 -26.72 -32.52
N LYS A 9 -37.50 -26.81 -33.76
CA LYS A 9 -37.47 -27.84 -34.78
C LYS A 9 -38.20 -27.25 -35.96
N GLN A 10 -37.70 -27.24 -37.12
CA GLN A 10 -37.89 -28.14 -38.23
C GLN A 10 -39.33 -28.55 -38.58
N ALA A 11 -39.51 -28.53 -39.82
CA ALA A 11 -40.24 -29.43 -40.71
C ALA A 11 -41.52 -28.76 -41.26
N THR A 12 -41.95 -28.91 -42.43
CA THR A 12 -41.76 -29.86 -43.52
C THR A 12 -42.74 -29.38 -44.55
N ASP A 13 -42.38 -29.20 -45.79
CA ASP A 13 -42.46 -30.15 -46.89
C ASP A 13 -43.85 -30.57 -47.33
N SER A 14 -43.96 -30.63 -48.64
CA SER A 14 -44.93 -31.39 -49.45
C SER A 14 -46.34 -30.77 -49.51
N ASP A 15 -47.00 -30.78 -50.56
CA ASP A 15 -47.11 -31.72 -51.67
C ASP A 15 -47.93 -31.11 -52.77
N ILE A 16 -47.53 -31.44 -53.96
CA ILE A 16 -48.28 -32.21 -54.97
C ILE A 16 -49.23 -31.36 -55.82
N SER A 17 -48.84 -31.09 -57.02
CA SER A 17 -49.11 -31.87 -58.25
C SER A 17 -50.57 -31.91 -58.68
N GLU A 18 -50.61 -31.84 -59.98
CA GLU A 18 -51.64 -32.32 -60.88
C GLU A 18 -52.86 -31.40 -61.07
N VAL A 19 -53.38 -31.18 -62.25
CA VAL A 19 -53.64 -32.07 -63.38
C VAL A 19 -53.94 -31.14 -64.57
N SER A 20 -53.22 -31.24 -65.61
CA SER A 20 -53.53 -31.74 -66.95
C SER A 20 -54.94 -31.42 -67.47
N ASP A 21 -54.83 -30.88 -68.63
CA ASP A 21 -55.40 -31.43 -69.83
C ASP A 21 -56.83 -31.06 -70.26
N VAL A 22 -56.97 -31.07 -71.51
CA VAL A 22 -58.16 -31.19 -72.40
C VAL A 22 -58.41 -29.90 -73.23
N SER A 23 -57.77 -29.87 -74.33
CA SER A 23 -58.15 -30.43 -75.61
C SER A 23 -59.22 -29.67 -76.42
N ASP A 24 -58.72 -29.28 -77.49
CA ASP A 24 -59.31 -29.48 -78.82
C ASP A 24 -60.49 -28.69 -79.34
N LYS A 25 -60.17 -28.25 -80.54
CA LYS A 25 -61.09 -28.12 -81.69
C LYS A 25 -62.25 -27.15 -81.68
N LYS A 26 -62.08 -26.14 -82.54
CA LYS A 26 -62.96 -26.16 -83.75
C LYS A 26 -62.41 -25.22 -84.81
N THR A 27 -62.01 -25.80 -85.86
CA THR A 27 -61.97 -25.36 -87.25
C THR A 27 -63.33 -24.85 -87.77
N ALA A 28 -63.30 -23.82 -88.49
CA ALA A 28 -64.11 -23.50 -89.72
C ALA A 28 -63.81 -22.11 -90.17
N GLU A 29 -63.06 -21.94 -91.21
CA GLU A 29 -63.57 -21.75 -92.53
C GLU A 29 -64.56 -20.58 -92.71
N ILE A 30 -64.16 -19.49 -93.30
CA ILE A 30 -64.92 -18.70 -94.26
C ILE A 30 -63.90 -17.92 -95.16
N ALA A 31 -64.08 -18.23 -96.35
CA ALA A 31 -63.77 -17.74 -97.69
C ALA A 31 -63.26 -16.31 -97.89
N GLY A 32 -62.38 -16.24 -98.83
CA GLY A 32 -61.78 -15.21 -99.56
C GLY A 32 -62.55 -13.91 -99.83
N VAL A 33 -61.75 -12.86 -99.62
CA VAL A 33 -61.94 -11.63 -100.33
C VAL A 33 -60.58 -11.15 -100.84
N ASP A 34 -60.47 -11.22 -102.11
CA ASP A 34 -59.33 -10.76 -102.88
C ASP A 34 -59.33 -9.21 -102.86
N ILE A 35 -58.45 -8.59 -102.16
CA ILE A 35 -58.31 -7.12 -102.17
C ILE A 35 -56.89 -6.79 -102.55
N ASN A 36 -56.73 -6.20 -103.65
CA ASN A 36 -55.54 -5.67 -104.26
C ASN A 36 -54.91 -4.57 -103.36
N HIS A 37 -53.95 -4.92 -102.49
CA HIS A 37 -53.47 -4.10 -101.40
C HIS A 37 -52.10 -3.44 -101.68
N GLY A 38 -51.73 -3.28 -102.97
CA GLY A 38 -50.40 -2.74 -103.36
C GLY A 38 -50.12 -1.30 -102.93
N ARG A 39 -51.15 -0.44 -102.68
CA ARG A 39 -50.92 0.94 -102.21
C ARG A 39 -51.24 1.19 -100.80
N ALA A 40 -52.27 0.53 -100.19
CA ALA A 40 -52.66 0.66 -98.82
C ALA A 40 -51.63 0.01 -97.85
N SER A 41 -51.03 -1.12 -98.28
CA SER A 41 -49.93 -1.83 -97.52
C SER A 41 -48.66 -0.99 -97.39
N ARG A 42 -48.31 -0.26 -98.52
CA ARG A 42 -47.13 0.62 -98.48
C ARG A 42 -47.36 1.83 -97.55
N LEU A 43 -48.59 2.44 -97.56
CA LEU A 43 -48.90 3.51 -96.65
C LEU A 43 -48.99 3.04 -95.19
N GLY A 44 -49.56 1.85 -94.91
CA GLY A 44 -49.54 1.24 -93.56
C GLY A 44 -48.11 0.97 -93.00
N TRP A 45 -47.26 0.45 -93.90
CA TRP A 45 -45.83 0.27 -93.51
C TRP A 45 -45.11 1.59 -93.31
N LEU A 46 -45.40 2.62 -94.07
CA LEU A 46 -44.81 3.95 -93.91
C LEU A 46 -45.25 4.64 -92.61
N VAL A 47 -46.52 4.53 -92.26
CA VAL A 47 -47.06 5.05 -90.99
C VAL A 47 -46.42 4.28 -89.78
N LEU A 48 -46.34 2.97 -89.93
CA LEU A 48 -45.72 2.14 -88.90
C LEU A 48 -44.21 2.43 -88.69
N ALA A 49 -43.48 2.61 -89.83
CA ALA A 49 -42.08 2.97 -89.82
C ALA A 49 -41.83 4.37 -89.23
N ILE A 50 -42.68 5.38 -89.59
CA ILE A 50 -42.56 6.70 -89.00
C ILE A 50 -42.99 6.73 -87.52
N GLY A 51 -44.09 6.01 -87.16
CA GLY A 51 -44.56 5.90 -85.78
C GLY A 51 -43.55 5.16 -84.90
N PHE A 52 -43.09 4.04 -85.36
CA PHE A 52 -42.07 3.22 -84.61
C PHE A 52 -40.75 3.91 -84.64
N GLY A 53 -40.26 4.46 -85.78
CA GLY A 53 -39.02 5.23 -85.85
C GLY A 53 -39.05 6.46 -84.96
N GLY A 54 -40.18 7.21 -84.95
CA GLY A 54 -40.44 8.33 -84.07
C GLY A 54 -40.47 7.97 -82.60
N PHE A 55 -41.05 6.81 -82.26
CA PHE A 55 -41.08 6.25 -80.91
C PHE A 55 -39.66 5.88 -80.46
N LEU A 56 -38.87 5.19 -81.29
CA LEU A 56 -37.51 4.86 -80.99
C LEU A 56 -36.60 6.06 -80.82
N LEU A 57 -36.82 7.09 -81.72
CA LEU A 57 -36.09 8.34 -81.59
C LEU A 57 -36.42 9.08 -80.31
N TRP A 58 -37.74 9.11 -79.98
CA TRP A 58 -38.18 9.68 -78.69
C TRP A 58 -37.67 8.93 -77.51
N ALA A 59 -37.69 7.59 -77.51
CA ALA A 59 -37.20 6.72 -76.45
C ALA A 59 -35.66 6.86 -76.26
N ALA A 60 -34.91 7.12 -77.41
CA ALA A 60 -33.46 7.34 -77.35
C ALA A 60 -33.09 8.74 -76.84
N LEU A 61 -33.94 9.75 -77.02
CA LEU A 61 -33.68 11.13 -76.64
C LEU A 61 -34.45 11.56 -75.40
N ALA A 62 -35.41 10.75 -74.89
CA ALA A 62 -36.09 11.03 -73.69
C ALA A 62 -35.18 10.95 -72.46
N PRO A 63 -34.95 12.02 -71.72
CA PRO A 63 -34.17 11.97 -70.51
C PRO A 63 -34.87 11.06 -69.50
N LEU A 64 -34.29 9.88 -69.27
CA LEU A 64 -34.71 9.01 -68.18
C LEU A 64 -34.06 9.51 -66.87
N ASP A 65 -34.77 10.38 -66.18
CA ASP A 65 -34.39 10.67 -64.78
C ASP A 65 -34.60 9.45 -63.95
N GLN A 66 -33.53 8.69 -63.75
CA GLN A 66 -33.53 7.61 -62.75
C GLN A 66 -33.37 8.21 -61.39
N GLY A 67 -34.46 8.48 -60.69
CA GLY A 67 -34.45 8.72 -59.29
C GLY A 67 -34.27 7.41 -58.52
N VAL A 68 -33.09 7.16 -58.02
CA VAL A 68 -32.88 6.07 -57.05
C VAL A 68 -33.45 6.55 -55.71
N PRO A 69 -34.46 5.93 -55.15
CA PRO A 69 -34.96 6.28 -53.83
C PRO A 69 -33.90 5.83 -52.82
N ALA A 70 -33.02 6.73 -52.42
CA ALA A 70 -32.07 6.52 -51.33
C ALA A 70 -32.81 6.81 -50.03
N GLY A 71 -33.12 5.77 -49.26
CA GLY A 71 -33.53 5.91 -47.87
C GLY A 71 -32.36 6.43 -47.04
N GLY A 72 -32.34 7.71 -46.72
CA GLY A 72 -31.39 8.32 -45.82
C GLY A 72 -31.98 8.41 -44.43
N GLN A 73 -31.29 7.88 -43.44
CA GLN A 73 -31.56 8.25 -42.05
C GLN A 73 -30.82 9.55 -41.74
N VAL A 74 -31.53 10.53 -41.21
CA VAL A 74 -30.88 11.75 -40.67
C VAL A 74 -30.18 11.35 -39.37
N VAL A 75 -28.86 11.15 -39.47
CA VAL A 75 -28.04 10.90 -38.29
C VAL A 75 -27.48 12.25 -37.86
N VAL A 76 -27.71 12.58 -36.61
CA VAL A 76 -27.11 13.78 -35.98
C VAL A 76 -25.59 13.62 -36.00
N THR A 77 -24.89 14.58 -36.61
CA THR A 77 -23.44 14.62 -36.71
C THR A 77 -22.86 14.99 -35.35
N GLY A 78 -22.86 14.05 -34.41
CA GLY A 78 -22.31 14.24 -33.07
C GLY A 78 -22.67 13.08 -32.17
N ASN A 79 -21.68 12.50 -31.52
CA ASN A 79 -21.92 11.51 -30.49
C ASN A 79 -22.50 12.21 -29.26
N ARG A 80 -23.61 11.71 -28.74
CA ARG A 80 -24.07 12.11 -27.40
C ARG A 80 -22.94 11.84 -26.39
N LYS A 81 -22.47 12.90 -25.77
CA LYS A 81 -21.50 12.79 -24.68
C LYS A 81 -22.28 12.80 -23.37
N THR A 82 -22.21 11.69 -22.66
CA THR A 82 -22.77 11.61 -21.31
C THR A 82 -21.75 12.21 -20.33
N VAL A 83 -22.17 13.23 -19.60
CA VAL A 83 -21.38 13.81 -18.51
C VAL A 83 -21.76 13.07 -17.25
N GLN A 84 -20.80 12.34 -16.69
CA GLN A 84 -20.99 11.58 -15.46
C GLN A 84 -20.05 12.11 -14.37
N ASN A 85 -20.53 12.13 -13.14
CA ASN A 85 -19.70 12.37 -11.99
C ASN A 85 -18.84 11.12 -11.68
N LEU A 86 -17.60 11.32 -11.25
CA LEU A 86 -16.67 10.24 -10.90
C LEU A 86 -17.04 9.49 -9.61
N GLY A 87 -17.81 10.10 -8.73
CA GLY A 87 -18.20 9.49 -7.46
C GLY A 87 -19.66 9.76 -7.07
N PRO A 88 -20.23 9.01 -6.16
CA PRO A 88 -21.56 9.27 -5.64
C PRO A 88 -21.60 10.62 -4.92
N GLY A 89 -22.65 11.42 -5.13
CA GLY A 89 -22.83 12.69 -4.47
C GLY A 89 -24.30 13.12 -4.44
N MET A 90 -24.67 13.88 -3.42
CA MET A 90 -25.98 14.48 -3.32
C MET A 90 -26.01 15.75 -4.17
N VAL A 91 -27.02 15.89 -5.02
CA VAL A 91 -27.18 17.07 -5.87
C VAL A 91 -27.72 18.24 -5.02
N GLN A 92 -26.94 19.32 -4.97
CA GLN A 92 -27.31 20.55 -4.29
C GLN A 92 -28.15 21.45 -5.22
N ALA A 93 -27.72 21.59 -6.47
CA ALA A 93 -28.41 22.41 -7.47
C ALA A 93 -28.13 21.92 -8.90
N ILE A 94 -29.14 21.98 -9.73
CA ILE A 94 -29.06 21.79 -11.18
C ILE A 94 -29.12 23.19 -11.80
N LEU A 95 -28.06 23.58 -12.52
CA LEU A 95 -27.87 24.95 -13.02
C LEU A 95 -28.34 25.13 -14.49
N VAL A 96 -28.67 24.04 -15.16
CA VAL A 96 -29.06 24.01 -16.57
C VAL A 96 -30.39 23.29 -16.74
N LYS A 97 -31.11 23.60 -17.80
CA LYS A 97 -32.38 22.97 -18.18
C LYS A 97 -32.22 22.26 -19.51
N ASP A 98 -33.18 21.38 -19.82
CA ASP A 98 -33.25 20.72 -21.12
C ASP A 98 -33.40 21.74 -22.22
N GLY A 99 -32.53 21.71 -23.21
CA GLY A 99 -32.48 22.65 -24.35
C GLY A 99 -31.47 23.79 -24.20
N ASP A 100 -30.80 23.94 -23.06
CA ASP A 100 -29.77 24.97 -22.86
C ASP A 100 -28.50 24.65 -23.66
N GLU A 101 -27.90 25.65 -24.26
CA GLU A 101 -26.59 25.57 -24.88
C GLU A 101 -25.49 25.75 -23.82
N VAL A 102 -24.63 24.75 -23.71
CA VAL A 102 -23.52 24.75 -22.75
C VAL A 102 -22.17 24.66 -23.45
N LYS A 103 -21.18 25.34 -22.91
CA LYS A 103 -19.79 25.32 -23.40
C LYS A 103 -18.93 24.39 -22.54
N GLY A 104 -17.82 23.94 -23.12
CA GLY A 104 -16.85 23.18 -22.36
C GLY A 104 -16.32 23.99 -21.17
N GLY A 105 -16.50 23.48 -19.93
CA GLY A 105 -16.14 24.16 -18.70
C GLY A 105 -17.31 24.74 -17.89
N ASP A 106 -18.51 24.79 -18.48
CA ASP A 106 -19.70 25.29 -17.75
C ASP A 106 -20.13 24.30 -16.67
N VAL A 107 -20.53 24.84 -15.51
CA VAL A 107 -21.01 24.05 -14.38
C VAL A 107 -22.47 23.68 -14.61
N LEU A 108 -22.72 22.39 -14.84
CA LEU A 108 -24.07 21.86 -15.10
C LEU A 108 -24.85 21.54 -13.82
N VAL A 109 -24.13 20.90 -12.88
CA VAL A 109 -24.68 20.41 -11.61
C VAL A 109 -23.73 20.77 -10.50
N ARG A 110 -24.24 21.23 -9.38
CA ARG A 110 -23.49 21.45 -8.15
C ARG A 110 -23.83 20.35 -7.15
N LEU A 111 -22.82 19.64 -6.70
CA LEU A 111 -22.99 18.63 -5.67
C LEU A 111 -22.81 19.24 -4.29
N ASP A 112 -23.44 18.65 -3.28
CA ASP A 112 -23.24 19.01 -1.88
C ASP A 112 -21.81 18.65 -1.45
N PRO A 113 -20.98 19.64 -1.05
CA PRO A 113 -19.60 19.41 -0.67
C PRO A 113 -19.44 18.87 0.76
N THR A 114 -20.50 18.75 1.55
CA THR A 114 -20.43 18.47 2.99
C THR A 114 -19.68 17.17 3.27
N GLN A 115 -20.03 16.11 2.56
CA GLN A 115 -19.38 14.81 2.74
C GLN A 115 -17.91 14.84 2.30
N ALA A 116 -17.63 15.41 1.13
CA ALA A 116 -16.26 15.52 0.61
C ALA A 116 -15.39 16.40 1.49
N ARG A 117 -15.91 17.52 1.98
CA ARG A 117 -15.23 18.40 2.92
C ARG A 117 -14.95 17.70 4.24
N SER A 118 -15.93 16.94 4.78
CA SER A 118 -15.74 16.18 6.01
C SER A 118 -14.63 15.12 5.85
N GLN A 119 -14.63 14.37 4.75
CA GLN A 119 -13.58 13.39 4.45
C GLN A 119 -12.21 14.05 4.30
N PHE A 120 -12.13 15.18 3.62
CA PHE A 120 -10.91 15.96 3.48
C PHE A 120 -10.37 16.44 4.83
N GLU A 121 -11.23 16.98 5.71
CA GLU A 121 -10.82 17.43 7.05
C GLU A 121 -10.33 16.27 7.95
N VAL A 122 -10.93 15.11 7.83
CA VAL A 122 -10.47 13.89 8.53
C VAL A 122 -9.10 13.47 8.00
N ALA A 123 -8.96 13.35 6.68
CA ALA A 123 -7.67 12.98 6.06
C ALA A 123 -6.56 13.98 6.38
N ARG A 124 -6.89 15.30 6.35
CA ARG A 124 -5.95 16.36 6.72
C ARG A 124 -5.52 16.28 8.18
N SER A 125 -6.46 15.99 9.07
CA SER A 125 -6.14 15.80 10.49
C SER A 125 -5.23 14.59 10.71
N GLN A 126 -5.49 13.51 10.02
CA GLN A 126 -4.65 12.30 10.07
C GLN A 126 -3.24 12.56 9.49
N TRP A 127 -3.15 13.30 8.41
CA TRP A 127 -1.88 13.73 7.84
C TRP A 127 -1.02 14.54 8.83
N PHE A 128 -1.63 15.45 9.59
CA PHE A 128 -0.91 16.19 10.64
C PHE A 128 -0.31 15.26 11.69
N VAL A 129 -1.08 14.26 12.14
CA VAL A 129 -0.63 13.30 13.15
C VAL A 129 0.52 12.44 12.62
N VAL A 130 0.37 11.91 11.40
CA VAL A 130 1.38 11.06 10.76
C VAL A 130 2.67 11.83 10.50
N LYS A 131 2.59 13.04 9.95
CA LYS A 131 3.78 13.88 9.69
C LYS A 131 4.48 14.34 10.96
N ALA A 132 3.74 14.65 12.00
CA ALA A 132 4.33 14.97 13.29
C ALA A 132 5.00 13.76 13.95
N ALA A 133 4.41 12.57 13.82
CA ALA A 133 4.98 11.31 14.31
C ALA A 133 6.25 10.91 13.55
N GLU A 134 6.26 11.06 12.22
CA GLU A 134 7.44 10.83 11.38
C GLU A 134 8.60 11.75 11.83
N ALA A 135 8.35 13.04 11.98
CA ALA A 135 9.36 13.98 12.42
C ALA A 135 9.93 13.64 13.81
N ARG A 136 9.08 13.19 14.74
CA ARG A 136 9.51 12.72 16.06
C ARG A 136 10.42 11.50 15.95
N LEU A 137 10.01 10.50 15.18
CA LEU A 137 10.77 9.26 15.05
C LEU A 137 12.12 9.48 14.36
N LEU A 138 12.18 10.41 13.40
CA LEU A 138 13.44 10.84 12.79
C LEU A 138 14.37 11.52 13.81
N ALA A 139 13.83 12.41 14.64
CA ALA A 139 14.59 13.05 15.71
C ALA A 139 15.09 12.03 16.74
N ASP A 140 14.24 11.07 17.10
CA ASP A 140 14.57 10.01 18.05
C ASP A 140 15.65 9.06 17.51
N ALA A 141 15.56 8.66 16.23
CA ALA A 141 16.58 7.86 15.54
C ALA A 141 17.95 8.57 15.47
N GLN A 142 17.94 9.89 15.35
CA GLN A 142 19.16 10.72 15.36
C GLN A 142 19.67 11.03 16.76
N GLY A 143 18.94 10.65 17.81
CA GLY A 143 19.25 11.03 19.19
C GLY A 143 19.13 12.53 19.45
N SER A 144 18.36 13.25 18.64
CA SER A 144 18.14 14.68 18.79
C SER A 144 17.18 14.97 19.95
N PRO A 145 17.46 15.97 20.80
CA PRO A 145 16.55 16.36 21.88
C PRO A 145 15.36 17.19 21.38
N GLU A 146 15.40 17.67 20.14
CA GLU A 146 14.38 18.52 19.54
C GLU A 146 13.91 17.95 18.21
N ILE A 147 12.61 18.12 17.92
CA ILE A 147 12.00 17.69 16.66
C ILE A 147 12.13 18.82 15.64
N VAL A 148 12.67 18.50 14.47
CA VAL A 148 12.62 19.36 13.30
C VAL A 148 11.38 18.98 12.49
N PHE A 149 10.33 19.79 12.61
CA PHE A 149 9.10 19.57 11.84
C PHE A 149 9.27 20.00 10.38
N PRO A 150 8.67 19.28 9.41
CA PRO A 150 8.73 19.64 7.99
C PRO A 150 8.03 20.99 7.75
N GLU A 151 8.51 21.74 6.73
CA GLU A 151 7.97 23.07 6.40
C GLU A 151 6.48 23.05 6.08
N GLU A 152 5.99 21.94 5.48
CA GLU A 152 4.58 21.76 5.16
C GLU A 152 3.71 21.78 6.43
N LEU A 153 4.16 21.13 7.50
CA LEU A 153 3.46 21.11 8.78
C LEU A 153 3.60 22.47 9.51
N LEU A 154 4.75 23.12 9.38
CA LEU A 154 4.99 24.45 10.00
C LEU A 154 4.13 25.55 9.36
N LYS A 155 3.78 25.44 8.07
CA LYS A 155 2.84 26.38 7.41
C LYS A 155 1.43 26.30 7.99
N GLU A 156 1.07 25.15 8.55
CA GLU A 156 -0.24 24.87 9.15
C GLU A 156 -0.25 25.04 10.69
N LYS A 157 0.77 25.65 11.26
CA LYS A 157 0.93 25.82 12.73
C LYS A 157 -0.24 26.56 13.40
N ASP A 158 -0.98 27.36 12.65
CA ASP A 158 -2.13 28.12 13.14
C ASP A 158 -3.42 27.26 13.18
N ASP A 159 -3.42 26.06 12.55
CA ASP A 159 -4.49 25.07 12.74
C ASP A 159 -4.33 24.41 14.10
N PRO A 160 -5.34 24.48 14.99
CA PRO A 160 -5.26 23.90 16.33
C PRO A 160 -4.92 22.41 16.35
N ARG A 161 -5.32 21.67 15.30
CA ARG A 161 -5.05 20.23 15.17
C ARG A 161 -3.57 19.97 14.88
N ALA A 162 -2.98 20.74 13.97
CA ALA A 162 -1.56 20.66 13.64
C ALA A 162 -0.71 21.05 14.86
N ALA A 163 -1.05 22.16 15.51
CA ALA A 163 -0.37 22.60 16.73
C ALA A 163 -0.44 21.55 17.85
N SER A 164 -1.61 20.95 18.06
CA SER A 164 -1.81 19.86 19.03
C SER A 164 -0.98 18.62 18.69
N ALA A 165 -0.98 18.20 17.41
CA ALA A 165 -0.19 17.06 16.96
C ALA A 165 1.31 17.27 17.20
N MET A 166 1.85 18.46 16.85
CA MET A 166 3.25 18.81 17.11
C MET A 166 3.58 18.82 18.60
N ALA A 167 2.71 19.42 19.44
CA ALA A 167 2.92 19.50 20.89
C ALA A 167 2.92 18.11 21.53
N VAL A 168 1.97 17.24 21.15
CA VAL A 168 1.89 15.87 21.65
C VAL A 168 3.15 15.08 21.29
N GLN A 169 3.61 15.17 20.04
CA GLN A 169 4.82 14.45 19.63
C GLN A 169 6.09 15.00 20.31
N THR A 170 6.17 16.31 20.54
CA THR A 170 7.28 16.90 21.29
C THR A 170 7.31 16.40 22.73
N GLN A 171 6.16 16.36 23.38
CA GLN A 171 6.07 15.83 24.75
C GLN A 171 6.41 14.35 24.80
N LEU A 172 5.95 13.58 23.81
CA LEU A 172 6.23 12.14 23.75
C LEU A 172 7.73 11.86 23.56
N LEU A 173 8.42 12.61 22.68
CA LEU A 173 9.89 12.51 22.52
C LEU A 173 10.59 12.71 23.86
N ARG A 174 10.31 13.83 24.53
CA ARG A 174 10.92 14.17 25.82
C ARG A 174 10.67 13.10 26.87
N SER A 175 9.43 12.60 26.94
CA SER A 175 9.05 11.59 27.90
C SER A 175 9.77 10.26 27.66
N ARG A 176 9.88 9.81 26.41
CA ARG A 176 10.57 8.57 26.04
C ARG A 176 12.08 8.66 26.29
N GLN A 177 12.70 9.75 25.89
CA GLN A 177 14.14 9.99 26.13
C GLN A 177 14.45 10.09 27.62
N ALA A 178 13.61 10.78 28.39
CA ALA A 178 13.77 10.86 29.85
C ALA A 178 13.62 9.48 30.52
N ALA A 179 12.66 8.66 30.06
CA ALA A 179 12.48 7.30 30.58
C ALA A 179 13.72 6.42 30.30
N LEU A 180 14.23 6.43 29.06
CA LEU A 180 15.43 5.69 28.71
C LEU A 180 16.65 6.16 29.52
N ALA A 181 16.83 7.49 29.63
CA ALA A 181 17.93 8.07 30.40
C ALA A 181 17.85 7.69 31.88
N ALA A 182 16.65 7.69 32.48
CA ALA A 182 16.46 7.26 33.86
C ALA A 182 16.77 5.77 34.04
N GLU A 183 16.34 4.92 33.15
CA GLU A 183 16.61 3.49 33.18
C GLU A 183 18.11 3.18 33.04
N LEU A 184 18.76 3.77 32.03
CA LEU A 184 20.21 3.65 31.86
C LEU A 184 20.99 4.28 33.03
N GLY A 185 20.48 5.36 33.62
CA GLY A 185 21.04 5.99 34.82
C GLY A 185 20.99 5.08 36.03
N ALA A 186 19.88 4.38 36.24
CA ALA A 186 19.74 3.39 37.31
C ALA A 186 20.74 2.23 37.14
N MET A 187 20.89 1.72 35.91
CA MET A 187 21.86 0.66 35.60
C MET A 187 23.30 1.16 35.78
N LYS A 188 23.62 2.41 35.44
CA LYS A 188 24.95 3.03 35.68
C LYS A 188 25.26 3.13 37.17
N ASN A 189 24.28 3.51 37.99
CA ASN A 189 24.45 3.57 39.45
C ASN A 189 24.68 2.17 40.03
N MET A 190 23.93 1.17 39.57
CA MET A 190 24.14 -0.23 39.98
C MET A 190 25.53 -0.72 39.57
N LEU A 191 25.98 -0.42 38.35
CA LEU A 191 27.33 -0.74 37.87
C LEU A 191 28.40 -0.11 38.73
N ALA A 192 28.25 1.18 39.08
CA ALA A 192 29.20 1.88 39.95
C ALA A 192 29.25 1.25 41.35
N GLY A 193 28.12 0.83 41.93
CA GLY A 193 28.06 0.10 43.21
C GLY A 193 28.82 -1.24 43.14
N LEU A 194 28.56 -2.04 42.09
CA LEU A 194 29.27 -3.32 41.90
C LEU A 194 30.77 -3.12 41.68
N GLN A 195 31.18 -2.08 40.93
CA GLN A 195 32.59 -1.76 40.74
C GLN A 195 33.26 -1.34 42.06
N SER A 196 32.56 -0.58 42.91
CA SER A 196 33.06 -0.22 44.23
C SER A 196 33.20 -1.43 45.15
N SER A 197 32.23 -2.37 45.10
CA SER A 197 32.29 -3.65 45.81
C SER A 197 33.48 -4.50 45.34
N ALA A 198 33.69 -4.61 44.02
CA ALA A 198 34.83 -5.34 43.47
C ALA A 198 36.16 -4.76 43.94
N LYS A 199 36.31 -3.41 43.92
CA LYS A 199 37.51 -2.73 44.45
C LYS A 199 37.71 -2.99 45.93
N GLY A 200 36.65 -3.00 46.75
CA GLY A 200 36.71 -3.34 48.16
C GLY A 200 37.18 -4.76 48.40
N LEU A 201 36.61 -5.74 47.69
CA LEU A 201 37.05 -7.14 47.75
C LEU A 201 38.48 -7.31 47.32
N GLU A 202 38.92 -6.63 46.29
CA GLU A 202 40.31 -6.67 45.81
C GLU A 202 41.29 -6.09 46.86
N ALA A 203 40.92 -4.98 47.52
CA ALA A 203 41.71 -4.41 48.59
C ALA A 203 41.80 -5.34 49.79
N THR A 204 40.68 -5.97 50.21
CA THR A 204 40.66 -6.98 51.30
C THR A 204 41.53 -8.18 50.95
N ARG A 205 41.41 -8.69 49.72
CA ARG A 205 42.25 -9.80 49.24
C ARG A 205 43.74 -9.46 49.31
N ARG A 206 44.14 -8.27 48.80
CA ARG A 206 45.53 -7.79 48.83
C ARG A 206 46.05 -7.68 50.29
N ALA A 207 45.26 -7.17 51.21
CA ALA A 207 45.63 -7.11 52.63
C ALA A 207 45.87 -8.52 53.25
N LYS A 208 45.00 -9.47 52.92
CA LYS A 208 45.16 -10.88 53.35
C LYS A 208 46.37 -11.54 52.70
N GLU A 209 46.64 -11.26 51.43
CA GLU A 209 47.87 -11.77 50.73
C GLU A 209 49.12 -11.24 51.40
N GLU A 210 49.19 -9.97 51.76
CA GLU A 210 50.33 -9.41 52.48
C GLU A 210 50.49 -10.02 53.90
N GLN A 211 49.35 -10.18 54.60
CA GLN A 211 49.34 -10.89 55.87
C GLN A 211 49.87 -12.36 55.75
N THR A 212 49.46 -13.04 54.67
CA THR A 212 49.93 -14.41 54.34
C THR A 212 51.44 -14.42 54.13
N LYS A 213 51.98 -13.46 53.44
CA LYS A 213 53.39 -13.31 53.15
C LYS A 213 54.16 -13.13 54.45
N LEU A 214 53.75 -12.24 55.34
CA LEU A 214 54.37 -12.03 56.62
C LEU A 214 54.35 -13.32 57.49
N LEU A 215 53.20 -14.00 57.50
CA LEU A 215 53.02 -15.26 58.23
C LEU A 215 53.92 -16.39 57.68
N LEU A 216 54.15 -16.47 56.37
CA LEU A 216 55.05 -17.43 55.74
C LEU A 216 56.47 -17.13 56.11
N GLU A 217 56.90 -15.87 56.20
CA GLU A 217 58.23 -15.49 56.69
C GLU A 217 58.43 -15.89 58.16
N GLU A 218 57.47 -15.65 59.05
CA GLU A 218 57.43 -16.08 60.43
C GLU A 218 57.53 -17.62 60.56
N LEU A 219 56.68 -18.34 59.80
CA LEU A 219 56.60 -19.78 59.78
C LEU A 219 57.95 -20.41 59.37
N LYS A 220 58.75 -19.79 58.52
CA LYS A 220 60.05 -20.26 58.12
C LYS A 220 60.95 -20.30 59.33
N GLY A 221 61.05 -19.22 60.11
CA GLY A 221 61.86 -19.18 61.30
C GLY A 221 61.36 -20.14 62.40
N LEU A 222 60.02 -20.26 62.59
CA LEU A 222 59.43 -21.19 63.55
C LEU A 222 59.67 -22.67 63.21
N ARG A 223 59.69 -23.02 61.90
CA ARG A 223 60.01 -24.36 61.43
C ARG A 223 61.48 -24.76 61.72
N GLU A 224 62.41 -23.81 61.54
CA GLU A 224 63.83 -24.02 61.87
C GLU A 224 64.01 -24.27 63.39
N LEU A 225 63.38 -23.38 64.20
CA LEU A 225 63.41 -23.54 65.67
C LEU A 225 62.75 -24.84 66.14
N ALA A 226 61.69 -25.29 65.52
CA ALA A 226 60.99 -26.53 65.83
C ALA A 226 61.81 -27.77 65.44
N ALA A 227 62.55 -27.70 64.32
CA ALA A 227 63.47 -28.74 63.86
C ALA A 227 64.63 -28.94 64.85
N ASP A 228 65.17 -27.87 65.43
CA ASP A 228 66.18 -27.82 66.39
C ASP A 228 65.70 -28.16 67.81
N GLY A 229 64.41 -28.43 68.02
CA GLY A 229 63.81 -28.80 69.29
C GLY A 229 63.53 -27.64 70.25
N TYR A 230 63.77 -26.40 69.86
CA TYR A 230 63.58 -25.22 70.71
C TYR A 230 62.16 -24.73 70.75
N LEU A 231 61.20 -25.23 69.83
CA LEU A 231 59.78 -24.82 69.76
C LEU A 231 58.86 -26.02 69.93
N PRO A 232 57.82 -25.92 70.77
CA PRO A 232 56.79 -26.96 70.87
C PRO A 232 56.02 -27.13 69.58
N ARG A 233 55.76 -28.34 69.10
CA ARG A 233 55.05 -28.64 67.84
C ARG A 233 53.64 -28.08 67.79
N ASN A 234 52.98 -27.94 68.93
CA ASN A 234 51.62 -27.34 68.99
C ASN A 234 51.62 -25.89 68.54
N ARG A 235 52.66 -25.12 68.86
CA ARG A 235 52.81 -23.72 68.40
C ARG A 235 52.98 -23.64 66.90
N LEU A 236 53.79 -24.48 66.29
CA LEU A 236 53.93 -24.53 64.85
C LEU A 236 52.62 -24.90 64.17
N SER A 237 51.90 -25.93 64.65
CA SER A 237 50.63 -26.38 64.10
C SER A 237 49.50 -25.29 64.23
N GLU A 238 49.62 -24.45 65.26
CA GLU A 238 48.68 -23.32 65.41
C GLU A 238 48.84 -22.27 64.28
N GLN A 239 50.08 -21.90 63.97
CA GLN A 239 50.40 -20.96 62.91
C GLN A 239 50.13 -21.54 61.52
N GLU A 240 50.39 -22.86 61.33
CA GLU A 240 50.05 -23.57 60.10
C GLU A 240 48.50 -23.60 59.84
N ARG A 241 47.71 -23.79 60.92
CA ARG A 241 46.22 -23.66 60.81
C ARG A 241 45.80 -22.25 60.46
N LEU A 242 46.40 -21.19 61.03
CA LEU A 242 46.13 -19.80 60.71
C LEU A 242 46.44 -19.53 59.22
N LEU A 243 47.59 -20.06 58.70
CA LEU A 243 47.91 -19.95 57.29
C LEU A 243 46.83 -20.62 56.40
N ALA A 244 46.38 -21.83 56.77
CA ALA A 244 45.35 -22.55 56.03
C ALA A 244 44.04 -21.78 56.07
N GLN A 245 43.61 -21.20 57.19
CA GLN A 245 42.42 -20.36 57.33
C GLN A 245 42.50 -19.12 56.44
N LEU A 246 43.65 -18.43 56.44
CA LEU A 246 43.87 -17.22 55.65
C LEU A 246 43.87 -17.52 54.15
N SER A 247 44.47 -18.63 53.74
CA SER A 247 44.41 -19.11 52.35
C SER A 247 43.00 -19.45 51.90
N GLY A 248 42.18 -20.09 52.76
CA GLY A 248 40.77 -20.33 52.53
C GLY A 248 39.97 -19.02 52.33
N ALA A 249 40.22 -18.05 53.21
CA ALA A 249 39.56 -16.74 53.13
C ALA A 249 39.95 -15.94 51.86
N ILE A 250 41.20 -16.06 51.39
CA ILE A 250 41.64 -15.49 50.11
C ILE A 250 40.89 -16.15 48.94
N SER A 251 40.74 -17.46 48.96
CA SER A 251 40.02 -18.22 47.92
C SER A 251 38.55 -17.85 47.89
N GLU A 252 37.93 -17.61 49.06
CA GLU A 252 36.55 -17.12 49.18
C GLU A 252 36.40 -15.72 48.58
N ASP A 253 37.32 -14.79 48.92
CA ASP A 253 37.32 -13.43 48.36
C ASP A 253 37.49 -13.45 46.84
N LEU A 254 38.32 -14.37 46.30
CA LEU A 254 38.49 -14.56 44.87
C LEU A 254 37.19 -15.03 44.20
N GLY A 255 36.50 -15.98 44.81
CA GLY A 255 35.18 -16.43 44.35
C GLY A 255 34.12 -15.32 44.38
N ASN A 256 34.13 -14.50 45.45
CA ASN A 256 33.25 -13.35 45.57
C ASN A 256 33.55 -12.28 44.51
N LEU A 257 34.83 -11.99 44.27
CA LEU A 257 35.27 -11.09 43.20
C LEU A 257 34.84 -11.57 41.82
N GLY A 258 34.99 -12.87 41.53
CA GLY A 258 34.55 -13.47 40.29
C GLY A 258 33.04 -13.31 40.09
N ARG A 259 32.23 -13.58 41.11
CA ARG A 259 30.76 -13.34 41.05
C ARG A 259 30.42 -11.88 40.82
N THR A 260 31.11 -10.97 41.50
CA THR A 260 30.86 -9.51 41.31
C THR A 260 31.25 -9.05 39.91
N GLN A 261 32.38 -9.57 39.37
CA GLN A 261 32.79 -9.26 37.98
C GLN A 261 31.78 -9.81 36.94
N GLN A 262 31.22 -10.99 37.16
CA GLN A 262 30.15 -11.54 36.34
C GLN A 262 28.91 -10.60 36.38
N SER A 263 28.48 -10.19 37.58
CA SER A 263 27.33 -9.25 37.72
C SER A 263 27.59 -7.91 37.02
N ILE A 264 28.84 -7.40 37.05
CA ILE A 264 29.24 -6.22 36.28
C ILE A 264 29.04 -6.44 34.78
N GLY A 265 29.47 -7.63 34.28
CA GLY A 265 29.26 -8.03 32.88
C GLY A 265 27.81 -8.08 32.51
N GLU A 266 26.98 -8.70 33.35
CA GLU A 266 25.53 -8.79 33.13
C GLU A 266 24.84 -7.41 33.05
N VAL A 267 25.17 -6.49 33.97
CA VAL A 267 24.60 -5.13 33.94
C VAL A 267 25.02 -4.40 32.67
N ARG A 268 26.29 -4.51 32.25
CA ARG A 268 26.77 -3.92 31.01
C ARG A 268 26.01 -4.45 29.78
N MET A 269 25.83 -5.76 29.71
CA MET A 269 25.07 -6.37 28.60
C MET A 269 23.62 -5.94 28.61
N ARG A 270 22.97 -5.81 29.77
CA ARG A 270 21.60 -5.29 29.87
C ARG A 270 21.50 -3.84 29.38
N MET A 271 22.49 -2.99 29.70
CA MET A 271 22.51 -1.61 29.20
C MET A 271 22.57 -1.56 27.67
N VAL A 272 23.47 -2.37 27.08
CA VAL A 272 23.60 -2.46 25.61
C VAL A 272 22.31 -3.00 24.98
N ALA A 273 21.75 -4.08 25.53
CA ALA A 273 20.52 -4.68 25.04
C ALA A 273 19.36 -3.70 25.09
N ARG A 274 19.23 -2.92 26.17
CA ARG A 274 18.17 -1.92 26.30
C ARG A 274 18.30 -0.78 25.28
N GLN A 275 19.56 -0.36 25.03
CA GLN A 275 19.83 0.65 24.01
C GLN A 275 19.44 0.14 22.62
N GLN A 276 19.84 -1.08 22.27
CA GLN A 276 19.50 -1.70 20.97
C GLN A 276 18.00 -1.94 20.81
N GLU A 277 17.32 -2.33 21.89
CA GLU A 277 15.87 -2.50 21.89
C GLU A 277 15.15 -1.18 21.59
N TYR A 278 15.59 -0.10 22.23
CA TYR A 278 15.05 1.23 21.97
C TYR A 278 15.27 1.68 20.52
N GLU A 279 16.46 1.51 19.97
CA GLU A 279 16.79 1.82 18.59
C GLU A 279 15.89 1.02 17.63
N LYS A 280 15.72 -0.27 17.88
CA LYS A 280 14.82 -1.13 17.10
C LYS A 280 13.35 -0.72 17.19
N GLU A 281 12.87 -0.30 18.37
CA GLU A 281 11.51 0.23 18.53
C GLU A 281 11.32 1.49 17.68
N VAL A 282 12.31 2.38 17.66
CA VAL A 282 12.27 3.63 16.88
C VAL A 282 12.29 3.33 15.38
N GLU A 283 13.18 2.44 14.93
CA GLU A 283 13.28 2.04 13.51
C GLU A 283 11.99 1.38 13.01
N ASN A 284 11.41 0.46 13.80
CA ASN A 284 10.16 -0.19 13.45
C ASN A 284 9.00 0.83 13.37
N GLY A 285 8.92 1.71 14.34
CA GLY A 285 7.91 2.78 14.34
C GLY A 285 8.07 3.73 13.15
N LEU A 286 9.30 4.05 12.77
CA LEU A 286 9.58 4.88 11.61
C LEU A 286 9.13 4.22 10.30
N ALA A 287 9.45 2.94 10.13
CA ALA A 287 9.04 2.18 8.96
C ALA A 287 7.50 2.09 8.83
N GLU A 288 6.80 1.90 9.97
CA GLU A 288 5.33 1.86 9.99
C GLU A 288 4.71 3.21 9.61
N VAL A 289 5.18 4.29 10.21
CA VAL A 289 4.68 5.65 9.93
C VAL A 289 5.00 6.08 8.50
N GLN A 290 6.16 5.74 7.96
CA GLN A 290 6.50 6.02 6.55
C GLN A 290 5.59 5.27 5.57
N LYS A 291 5.23 4.04 5.89
CA LYS A 291 4.24 3.27 5.11
C LYS A 291 2.87 3.96 5.14
N GLU A 292 2.43 4.41 6.30
CA GLU A 292 1.15 5.13 6.45
C GLU A 292 1.17 6.48 5.71
N ALA A 293 2.29 7.19 5.73
CA ALA A 293 2.47 8.46 5.03
C ALA A 293 2.49 8.34 3.50
N SER A 294 2.74 7.14 2.96
CA SER A 294 2.82 6.87 1.51
C SER A 294 1.49 6.47 0.88
N VAL A 295 0.45 6.26 1.67
CA VAL A 295 -0.92 5.89 1.25
C VAL A 295 -1.81 7.13 1.23
#